data_f44c1b6c93bf9d194a23cfcab312355b
#
_entry.id   f44c1b6c93bf9d194a23cfcab312355b
#
_cell.length_a   1.000
_cell.length_b   1.000
_cell.length_c   1.000
_cell.angle_alpha   90.00
_cell.angle_beta   90.00
_cell.angle_gamma   90.00
#
_symmetry.space_group_name_H-M   'P 1'
#
loop_
_entity.id
_entity.type
_entity.pdbx_description
1 polymer ?
#
loop_
_entity_poly.entity_id
_entity_poly.type
_entity_poly.pdbx_seq_one_letter_code
_entity_poly.pdbx_strand_id
1 'polypeptide(L)'
;RPDDLFDTELAGRLLNLPRVSLGPMVERYCGVTLLKEHSASDWSRRPLPRDWQVYAALDVELLNDLREKILSDLHEAGKEEWARQEFAHLVEVAADLPSEEPGIDPKRWRKLSHIGDIHSRAGLQLAHDLWLARENLAHDLDIMPGRLLRDEALVAAARHCDRTGNVDVETVLAIRGFHRGRAKKYRQTWAEAINHARSVSPTKYPPLREPSSGIPHPRSWERHHPEEAARWEAV
;
A
#
# COMPACT_ATOMS: atom_id res chain seq x y z
N ARG A 1 14.69 -14.93 -8.23
CA ARG A 1 13.79 -14.16 -9.12
C ARG A 1 13.33 -15.12 -10.23
N PRO A 2 12.07 -15.05 -10.68
CA PRO A 2 11.62 -15.91 -11.79
C PRO A 2 12.29 -15.47 -13.10
N ASP A 3 12.59 -16.45 -13.94
CA ASP A 3 13.10 -16.21 -15.30
C ASP A 3 11.93 -16.11 -16.31
N ASP A 4 10.75 -16.60 -15.94
CA ASP A 4 9.51 -16.53 -16.70
C ASP A 4 8.34 -16.19 -15.77
N LEU A 5 7.42 -15.39 -16.25
CA LEU A 5 6.26 -14.91 -15.51
C LEU A 5 5.02 -14.95 -16.42
N PHE A 6 3.92 -15.44 -15.88
CA PHE A 6 2.59 -15.26 -16.44
C PHE A 6 1.68 -14.61 -15.39
N ASP A 7 1.35 -13.35 -15.57
CA ASP A 7 0.45 -12.61 -14.68
C ASP A 7 -1.00 -12.73 -15.16
N THR A 8 -1.80 -13.50 -14.41
CA THR A 8 -3.20 -13.75 -14.75
C THR A 8 -4.09 -12.51 -14.64
N GLU A 9 -3.77 -11.58 -13.72
CA GLU A 9 -4.50 -10.32 -13.58
C GLU A 9 -4.24 -9.41 -14.77
N LEU A 10 -2.97 -9.24 -15.16
CA LEU A 10 -2.59 -8.42 -16.31
C LEU A 10 -3.15 -9.01 -17.62
N ALA A 11 -3.08 -10.32 -17.79
CA ALA A 11 -3.70 -11.01 -18.91
C ALA A 11 -5.21 -10.76 -19.00
N GLY A 12 -5.91 -10.84 -17.86
CA GLY A 12 -7.33 -10.53 -17.78
C GLY A 12 -7.66 -9.07 -18.13
N ARG A 13 -6.80 -8.14 -17.75
CA ARG A 13 -6.92 -6.71 -18.14
C ARG A 13 -6.74 -6.52 -19.64
N LEU A 14 -5.76 -7.17 -20.25
CA LEU A 14 -5.57 -7.16 -21.73
C LEU A 14 -6.78 -7.72 -22.48
N LEU A 15 -7.44 -8.72 -21.91
CA LEU A 15 -8.69 -9.29 -22.43
C LEU A 15 -9.94 -8.44 -22.10
N ASN A 16 -9.76 -7.30 -21.43
CA ASN A 16 -10.86 -6.41 -21.01
C ASN A 16 -11.91 -7.12 -20.14
N LEU A 17 -11.47 -8.03 -19.27
CA LEU A 17 -12.38 -8.73 -18.38
C LEU A 17 -12.85 -7.81 -17.25
N PRO A 18 -14.13 -7.88 -16.84
CA PRO A 18 -14.69 -6.99 -15.82
C PRO A 18 -14.16 -7.25 -14.40
N ARG A 19 -13.68 -8.48 -14.15
CA ARG A 19 -13.16 -8.92 -12.84
C ARG A 19 -11.93 -9.79 -13.05
N VAL A 20 -10.77 -9.30 -12.60
CA VAL A 20 -9.46 -9.89 -12.90
C VAL A 20 -8.73 -10.46 -11.67
N SER A 21 -9.31 -10.36 -10.47
CA SER A 21 -8.73 -11.00 -9.29
C SER A 21 -8.87 -12.53 -9.37
N LEU A 22 -7.97 -13.28 -8.69
CA LEU A 22 -7.84 -14.73 -8.80
C LEU A 22 -9.18 -15.48 -8.67
N GLY A 23 -9.97 -15.24 -7.63
CA GLY A 23 -11.24 -15.94 -7.41
C GLY A 23 -12.20 -15.83 -8.59
N PRO A 24 -12.59 -14.63 -9.05
CA PRO A 24 -13.41 -14.45 -10.26
C PRO A 24 -12.81 -15.05 -11.54
N MET A 25 -11.47 -15.03 -11.69
CA MET A 25 -10.83 -15.64 -12.84
C MET A 25 -10.93 -17.17 -12.80
N VAL A 26 -10.67 -17.79 -11.65
CA VAL A 26 -10.83 -19.23 -11.45
C VAL A 26 -12.30 -19.65 -11.62
N GLU A 27 -13.24 -18.88 -11.08
CA GLU A 27 -14.67 -19.13 -11.26
C GLU A 27 -15.07 -19.11 -12.76
N ARG A 28 -14.62 -18.10 -13.49
CA ARG A 28 -14.91 -17.94 -14.93
C ARG A 28 -14.31 -19.07 -15.78
N TYR A 29 -13.03 -19.37 -15.58
CA TYR A 29 -12.28 -20.27 -16.44
C TYR A 29 -12.33 -21.74 -15.99
N CYS A 30 -12.34 -21.97 -14.67
CA CYS A 30 -12.28 -23.33 -14.12
C CYS A 30 -13.63 -23.80 -13.54
N GLY A 31 -14.62 -22.91 -13.39
CA GLY A 31 -15.92 -23.25 -12.81
C GLY A 31 -15.87 -23.55 -11.31
N VAL A 32 -14.78 -23.14 -10.63
CA VAL A 32 -14.55 -23.40 -9.19
C VAL A 32 -14.63 -22.08 -8.42
N THR A 33 -15.39 -22.06 -7.33
CA THR A 33 -15.45 -20.90 -6.44
C THR A 33 -14.41 -21.04 -5.32
N LEU A 34 -13.42 -20.14 -5.27
CA LEU A 34 -12.44 -20.10 -4.20
C LEU A 34 -13.03 -19.42 -2.95
N LEU A 35 -12.90 -20.08 -1.80
CA LEU A 35 -13.32 -19.53 -0.51
C LEU A 35 -12.28 -18.53 0.02
N LYS A 36 -12.74 -17.40 0.56
CA LYS A 36 -11.87 -16.33 1.11
C LYS A 36 -11.69 -16.45 2.64
N GLU A 37 -11.54 -17.66 3.16
CA GLU A 37 -11.62 -17.88 4.62
C GLU A 37 -10.41 -17.34 5.40
N HIS A 38 -9.21 -17.40 4.84
CA HIS A 38 -7.96 -17.11 5.57
C HIS A 38 -7.16 -15.93 5.04
N SER A 39 -7.69 -15.13 4.12
CA SER A 39 -6.98 -13.99 3.50
C SER A 39 -6.53 -12.91 4.51
N ALA A 40 -7.24 -12.75 5.63
CA ALA A 40 -6.93 -11.79 6.69
C ALA A 40 -6.28 -12.43 7.93
N SER A 41 -5.93 -13.72 7.87
CA SER A 41 -5.34 -14.46 8.98
C SER A 41 -3.88 -14.05 9.22
N ASP A 42 -3.36 -14.37 10.42
CA ASP A 42 -1.96 -14.08 10.79
C ASP A 42 -1.00 -15.16 10.28
N TRP A 43 -0.60 -15.07 9.02
CA TRP A 43 0.27 -16.03 8.36
C TRP A 43 1.71 -16.11 8.92
N SER A 44 2.07 -15.25 9.88
CA SER A 44 3.34 -15.36 10.62
C SER A 44 3.33 -16.47 11.67
N ARG A 45 2.14 -16.99 12.02
CA ARG A 45 1.99 -18.06 13.01
C ARG A 45 2.75 -19.33 12.59
N ARG A 46 3.44 -19.96 13.56
CA ARG A 46 4.11 -21.26 13.38
C ARG A 46 3.73 -22.21 14.53
N PRO A 47 3.47 -23.50 14.24
CA PRO A 47 3.24 -24.08 12.93
C PRO A 47 1.95 -23.52 12.28
N LEU A 48 1.87 -23.53 10.95
CA LEU A 48 0.65 -23.15 10.25
C LEU A 48 -0.45 -24.20 10.48
N PRO A 49 -1.68 -23.80 10.81
CA PRO A 49 -2.82 -24.71 10.88
C PRO A 49 -3.03 -25.46 9.56
N ARG A 50 -3.53 -26.70 9.63
CA ARG A 50 -3.69 -27.55 8.45
C ARG A 50 -4.70 -26.98 7.44
N ASP A 51 -5.78 -26.39 7.91
CA ASP A 51 -6.79 -25.71 7.09
C ASP A 51 -6.20 -24.54 6.30
N TRP A 52 -5.26 -23.78 6.87
CA TRP A 52 -4.55 -22.73 6.15
C TRP A 52 -3.61 -23.26 5.06
N GLN A 53 -2.95 -24.40 5.33
CA GLN A 53 -2.13 -25.07 4.33
C GLN A 53 -2.97 -25.56 3.16
N VAL A 54 -4.15 -26.14 3.43
CA VAL A 54 -5.11 -26.54 2.40
C VAL A 54 -5.60 -25.33 1.61
N TYR A 55 -5.95 -24.23 2.28
CA TYR A 55 -6.33 -22.99 1.61
C TYR A 55 -5.24 -22.48 0.67
N ALA A 56 -3.99 -22.42 1.14
CA ALA A 56 -2.86 -21.98 0.31
C ALA A 56 -2.59 -22.92 -0.88
N ALA A 57 -2.80 -24.23 -0.70
CA ALA A 57 -2.66 -25.21 -1.79
C ALA A 57 -3.74 -25.02 -2.86
N LEU A 58 -4.99 -24.78 -2.45
CA LEU A 58 -6.10 -24.51 -3.38
C LEU A 58 -5.91 -23.23 -4.19
N ASP A 59 -5.28 -22.20 -3.62
CA ASP A 59 -4.98 -20.95 -4.32
C ASP A 59 -3.99 -21.15 -5.50
N VAL A 60 -3.19 -22.20 -5.49
CA VAL A 60 -2.18 -22.47 -6.54
C VAL A 60 -2.50 -23.67 -7.43
N GLU A 61 -3.36 -24.57 -6.98
CA GLU A 61 -3.66 -25.84 -7.66
C GLU A 61 -4.20 -25.63 -9.08
N LEU A 62 -5.03 -24.62 -9.28
CA LEU A 62 -5.71 -24.34 -10.55
C LEU A 62 -4.95 -23.31 -11.43
N LEU A 63 -3.79 -22.81 -11.00
CA LEU A 63 -3.10 -21.74 -11.75
C LEU A 63 -2.65 -22.19 -13.14
N ASN A 64 -2.21 -23.43 -13.31
CA ASN A 64 -1.80 -23.95 -14.62
C ASN A 64 -2.99 -24.07 -15.58
N ASP A 65 -4.10 -24.63 -15.11
CA ASP A 65 -5.32 -24.73 -15.91
C ASP A 65 -5.87 -23.36 -16.29
N LEU A 66 -5.84 -22.42 -15.34
CA LEU A 66 -6.21 -21.05 -15.56
C LEU A 66 -5.34 -20.38 -16.62
N ARG A 67 -4.01 -20.54 -16.53
CA ARG A 67 -3.03 -20.03 -17.51
C ARG A 67 -3.33 -20.52 -18.92
N GLU A 68 -3.52 -21.84 -19.09
CA GLU A 68 -3.78 -22.45 -20.39
C GLU A 68 -5.02 -21.85 -21.07
N LYS A 69 -6.10 -21.70 -20.30
CA LYS A 69 -7.36 -21.14 -20.80
C LYS A 69 -7.26 -19.65 -21.14
N ILE A 70 -6.57 -18.86 -20.32
CA ILE A 70 -6.31 -17.45 -20.60
C ILE A 70 -5.42 -17.29 -21.85
N LEU A 71 -4.42 -18.16 -22.03
CA LEU A 71 -3.59 -18.15 -23.23
C LEU A 71 -4.41 -18.40 -24.50
N SER A 72 -5.37 -19.31 -24.46
CA SER A 72 -6.30 -19.54 -25.58
C SER A 72 -7.08 -18.27 -25.93
N ASP A 73 -7.64 -17.60 -24.92
CA ASP A 73 -8.39 -16.33 -25.15
C ASP A 73 -7.48 -15.22 -25.68
N LEU A 74 -6.25 -15.10 -25.16
CA LEU A 74 -5.26 -14.13 -25.66
C LEU A 74 -4.90 -14.39 -27.11
N HIS A 75 -4.73 -15.66 -27.49
CA HIS A 75 -4.46 -16.07 -28.85
C HIS A 75 -5.62 -15.73 -29.78
N GLU A 76 -6.85 -16.08 -29.40
CA GLU A 76 -8.08 -15.76 -30.14
C GLU A 76 -8.29 -14.25 -30.32
N ALA A 77 -7.94 -13.46 -29.29
CA ALA A 77 -8.00 -12.01 -29.34
C ALA A 77 -6.83 -11.34 -30.09
N GLY A 78 -5.83 -12.10 -30.54
CA GLY A 78 -4.62 -11.58 -31.18
C GLY A 78 -3.71 -10.77 -30.25
N LYS A 79 -3.79 -11.01 -28.93
CA LYS A 79 -3.09 -10.24 -27.89
C LYS A 79 -1.99 -11.02 -27.17
N GLU A 80 -1.69 -12.24 -27.57
CA GLU A 80 -0.70 -13.11 -26.96
C GLU A 80 0.69 -12.45 -26.93
N GLU A 81 1.10 -11.84 -28.03
CA GLU A 81 2.40 -11.16 -28.13
C GLU A 81 2.47 -9.93 -27.20
N TRP A 82 1.38 -9.17 -27.05
CA TRP A 82 1.34 -8.06 -26.09
C TRP A 82 1.48 -8.54 -24.67
N ALA A 83 0.77 -9.60 -24.30
CA ALA A 83 0.90 -10.22 -22.97
C ALA A 83 2.32 -10.69 -22.70
N ARG A 84 2.97 -11.35 -23.67
CA ARG A 84 4.35 -11.82 -23.57
C ARG A 84 5.33 -10.66 -23.34
N GLN A 85 5.17 -9.55 -24.05
CA GLN A 85 6.01 -8.35 -23.89
C GLN A 85 5.84 -7.73 -22.50
N GLU A 86 4.60 -7.60 -22.02
CA GLU A 86 4.32 -7.07 -20.68
C GLU A 86 4.90 -7.96 -19.58
N PHE A 87 4.77 -9.27 -19.69
CA PHE A 87 5.34 -10.20 -18.71
C PHE A 87 6.88 -10.16 -18.71
N ALA A 88 7.50 -10.09 -19.89
CA ALA A 88 8.96 -9.94 -20.00
C ALA A 88 9.41 -8.61 -19.36
N HIS A 89 8.69 -7.52 -19.61
CA HIS A 89 8.98 -6.23 -18.98
C HIS A 89 8.88 -6.29 -17.46
N LEU A 90 7.88 -6.97 -16.88
CA LEU A 90 7.79 -7.14 -15.44
C LEU A 90 8.99 -7.90 -14.86
N VAL A 91 9.50 -8.91 -15.56
CA VAL A 91 10.71 -9.64 -15.14
C VAL A 91 11.94 -8.74 -15.20
N GLU A 92 12.10 -7.93 -16.26
CA GLU A 92 13.19 -6.96 -16.39
C GLU A 92 13.15 -5.92 -15.26
N VAL A 93 11.99 -5.29 -15.03
CA VAL A 93 11.82 -4.32 -13.93
C VAL A 93 12.12 -4.95 -12.56
N ALA A 94 11.69 -6.21 -12.34
CA ALA A 94 12.01 -6.93 -11.11
C ALA A 94 13.51 -7.26 -10.98
N ALA A 95 14.22 -7.41 -12.10
CA ALA A 95 15.66 -7.63 -12.10
C ALA A 95 16.44 -6.39 -11.63
N ASP A 96 15.95 -5.20 -11.94
CA ASP A 96 16.56 -3.92 -11.58
C ASP A 96 16.25 -3.49 -10.14
N LEU A 97 15.31 -4.18 -9.46
CA LEU A 97 15.02 -3.88 -8.06
C LEU A 97 16.22 -4.23 -7.16
N PRO A 98 16.54 -3.40 -6.15
CA PRO A 98 17.60 -3.69 -5.19
C PRO A 98 17.42 -5.09 -4.58
N SER A 99 18.49 -5.84 -4.44
CA SER A 99 18.47 -7.16 -3.77
C SER A 99 18.35 -7.06 -2.26
N GLU A 100 18.67 -5.90 -1.70
CA GLU A 100 18.50 -5.60 -0.29
C GLU A 100 17.05 -5.21 0.00
N GLU A 101 16.57 -5.51 1.22
CA GLU A 101 15.28 -5.02 1.65
C GLU A 101 15.21 -3.52 1.50
N PRO A 102 14.21 -2.98 0.79
CA PRO A 102 14.07 -1.55 0.67
C PRO A 102 13.86 -0.97 2.07
N GLY A 103 14.76 -0.09 2.48
CA GLY A 103 14.61 0.65 3.71
C GLY A 103 13.28 1.43 3.75
N ILE A 104 12.99 2.05 4.87
CA ILE A 104 11.78 2.86 5.01
C ILE A 104 11.83 4.02 4.02
N ASP A 105 10.92 4.01 3.02
CA ASP A 105 10.76 5.13 2.07
C ASP A 105 10.41 6.41 2.84
N PRO A 106 11.29 7.43 2.88
CA PRO A 106 11.09 8.61 3.71
C PRO A 106 9.89 9.47 3.28
N LYS A 107 9.27 9.19 2.12
CA LYS A 107 8.09 9.91 1.62
C LYS A 107 6.78 9.14 1.88
N ARG A 108 6.85 7.88 2.29
CA ARG A 108 5.68 7.02 2.43
C ARG A 108 4.67 7.50 3.48
N TRP A 109 5.09 8.23 4.48
CA TRP A 109 4.20 8.82 5.49
C TRP A 109 3.12 9.72 4.88
N ARG A 110 3.37 10.31 3.71
CA ARG A 110 2.39 11.11 2.95
C ARG A 110 1.22 10.27 2.41
N LYS A 111 1.33 8.94 2.47
CA LYS A 111 0.27 8.00 2.08
C LYS A 111 -0.55 7.49 3.27
N LEU A 112 -0.34 8.05 4.48
CA LEU A 112 -1.18 7.75 5.64
C LEU A 112 -2.66 8.01 5.31
N SER A 113 -3.52 7.07 5.71
CA SER A 113 -4.97 7.25 5.57
C SER A 113 -5.41 8.52 6.28
N HIS A 114 -6.21 9.35 5.59
CA HIS A 114 -6.68 10.64 6.12
C HIS A 114 -5.60 11.71 6.39
N ILE A 115 -4.42 11.61 5.80
CA ILE A 115 -3.36 12.62 5.91
C ILE A 115 -3.86 14.02 5.47
N GLY A 116 -4.80 14.08 4.52
CA GLY A 116 -5.41 15.30 4.02
C GLY A 116 -6.25 16.07 5.07
N ASP A 117 -6.60 15.41 6.19
CA ASP A 117 -7.34 16.05 7.29
C ASP A 117 -6.42 16.87 8.22
N ILE A 118 -5.12 16.88 7.97
CA ILE A 118 -4.12 17.65 8.71
C ILE A 118 -3.90 18.97 7.98
N HIS A 119 -4.17 20.09 8.66
CA HIS A 119 -4.19 21.41 8.07
C HIS A 119 -3.04 22.33 8.50
N SER A 120 -2.19 21.89 9.46
CA SER A 120 -1.01 22.64 9.87
C SER A 120 0.29 21.92 9.52
N ARG A 121 1.35 22.69 9.26
CA ARG A 121 2.69 22.15 9.06
C ARG A 121 3.24 21.49 10.32
N ALA A 122 2.87 22.00 11.51
CA ALA A 122 3.24 21.41 12.79
C ALA A 122 2.55 20.03 12.98
N GLY A 123 1.28 19.91 12.63
CA GLY A 123 0.55 18.64 12.63
C GLY A 123 1.19 17.63 11.67
N LEU A 124 1.59 18.05 10.47
CA LEU A 124 2.31 17.20 9.53
C LEU A 124 3.67 16.75 10.06
N GLN A 125 4.42 17.62 10.76
CA GLN A 125 5.67 17.25 11.41
C GLN A 125 5.44 16.18 12.49
N LEU A 126 4.42 16.34 13.32
CA LEU A 126 4.07 15.34 14.33
C LEU A 126 3.65 14.01 13.69
N ALA A 127 2.84 14.04 12.65
CA ALA A 127 2.45 12.83 11.92
C ALA A 127 3.66 12.10 11.31
N HIS A 128 4.58 12.84 10.72
CA HIS A 128 5.83 12.31 10.17
C HIS A 128 6.67 11.60 11.23
N ASP A 129 6.94 12.25 12.36
CA ASP A 129 7.85 11.71 13.37
C ASP A 129 7.23 10.50 14.09
N LEU A 130 5.93 10.54 14.37
CA LEU A 130 5.21 9.39 14.91
C LEU A 130 5.16 8.21 13.92
N TRP A 131 4.98 8.51 12.63
CA TRP A 131 5.02 7.51 11.58
C TRP A 131 6.41 6.86 11.48
N LEU A 132 7.47 7.66 11.44
CA LEU A 132 8.85 7.16 11.38
C LEU A 132 9.20 6.29 12.59
N ALA A 133 8.84 6.73 13.79
CA ALA A 133 9.01 5.93 15.02
C ALA A 133 8.26 4.61 14.95
N ARG A 134 7.03 4.61 14.38
CA ARG A 134 6.24 3.39 14.18
C ARG A 134 6.90 2.43 13.20
N GLU A 135 7.35 2.93 12.04
CA GLU A 135 7.97 2.08 11.02
C GLU A 135 9.26 1.44 11.54
N ASN A 136 10.14 2.22 12.17
CA ASN A 136 11.38 1.71 12.76
C ASN A 136 11.08 0.64 13.81
N LEU A 137 10.19 0.93 14.76
CA LEU A 137 9.84 -0.02 15.80
C LEU A 137 9.14 -1.28 15.25
N ALA A 138 8.32 -1.14 14.23
CA ALA A 138 7.65 -2.27 13.59
C ALA A 138 8.65 -3.16 12.84
N HIS A 139 9.64 -2.56 12.18
CA HIS A 139 10.76 -3.25 11.55
C HIS A 139 11.56 -4.05 12.59
N ASP A 140 11.98 -3.40 13.69
CA ASP A 140 12.77 -4.05 14.75
C ASP A 140 12.02 -5.22 15.43
N LEU A 141 10.68 -5.15 15.46
CA LEU A 141 9.82 -6.17 16.04
C LEU A 141 9.34 -7.22 15.03
N ASP A 142 9.70 -7.08 13.76
CA ASP A 142 9.22 -7.90 12.65
C ASP A 142 7.68 -8.03 12.65
N ILE A 143 6.98 -6.90 12.72
CA ILE A 143 5.52 -6.84 12.68
C ILE A 143 5.01 -5.77 11.72
N MET A 144 3.82 -5.99 11.18
CA MET A 144 3.16 -4.98 10.35
C MET A 144 2.91 -3.69 11.16
N PRO A 145 3.31 -2.50 10.67
CA PRO A 145 3.17 -1.23 11.40
C PRO A 145 1.75 -0.95 11.91
N GLY A 146 0.73 -1.25 11.12
CA GLY A 146 -0.69 -1.08 11.52
C GLY A 146 -1.12 -1.99 12.69
N ARG A 147 -0.43 -3.10 12.94
CA ARG A 147 -0.67 -3.95 14.12
C ARG A 147 -0.03 -3.39 15.39
N LEU A 148 0.93 -2.50 15.25
CA LEU A 148 1.54 -1.78 16.36
C LEU A 148 0.71 -0.56 16.73
N LEU A 149 0.45 0.33 15.75
CA LEU A 149 -0.32 1.55 15.91
C LEU A 149 -0.97 1.91 14.57
N ARG A 150 -2.29 2.08 14.55
CA ARG A 150 -3.05 2.37 13.32
C ARG A 150 -2.83 3.80 12.85
N ASP A 151 -2.99 4.03 11.53
CA ASP A 151 -2.89 5.35 10.90
C ASP A 151 -3.83 6.39 11.55
N GLU A 152 -5.05 5.95 11.90
CA GLU A 152 -6.03 6.84 12.53
C GLU A 152 -5.54 7.46 13.85
N ALA A 153 -4.71 6.74 14.61
CA ALA A 153 -4.14 7.27 15.84
C ALA A 153 -3.09 8.35 15.56
N LEU A 154 -2.25 8.17 14.54
CA LEU A 154 -1.25 9.14 14.11
C LEU A 154 -1.92 10.43 13.62
N VAL A 155 -2.92 10.28 12.76
CA VAL A 155 -3.68 11.40 12.21
C VAL A 155 -4.49 12.11 13.31
N ALA A 156 -5.07 11.38 14.27
CA ALA A 156 -5.78 11.97 15.40
C ALA A 156 -4.84 12.82 16.27
N ALA A 157 -3.60 12.39 16.50
CA ALA A 157 -2.59 13.17 17.21
C ALA A 157 -2.25 14.47 16.46
N ALA A 158 -2.03 14.39 15.15
CA ALA A 158 -1.75 15.55 14.33
C ALA A 158 -2.93 16.55 14.27
N ARG A 159 -4.16 16.06 14.12
CA ARG A 159 -5.38 16.90 14.17
C ARG A 159 -5.60 17.52 15.54
N HIS A 160 -5.19 16.86 16.62
CA HIS A 160 -5.21 17.49 17.94
C HIS A 160 -4.25 18.67 17.98
N CYS A 161 -3.03 18.52 17.44
CA CYS A 161 -2.07 19.60 17.29
C CYS A 161 -2.64 20.77 16.45
N ASP A 162 -3.33 20.48 15.34
CA ASP A 162 -3.96 21.52 14.50
C ASP A 162 -4.95 22.39 15.27
N ARG A 163 -5.75 21.77 16.15
CA ARG A 163 -6.79 22.47 16.90
C ARG A 163 -6.26 23.27 18.08
N THR A 164 -5.22 22.77 18.74
CA THR A 164 -4.75 23.33 20.01
C THR A 164 -3.47 24.16 19.86
N GLY A 165 -2.76 24.02 18.75
CA GLY A 165 -1.40 24.55 18.56
C GLY A 165 -0.38 23.93 19.51
N ASN A 166 -0.76 22.90 20.27
CA ASN A 166 0.06 22.29 21.29
C ASN A 166 0.33 20.81 20.99
N VAL A 167 1.56 20.39 21.21
CA VAL A 167 2.05 19.01 21.07
C VAL A 167 2.51 18.53 22.45
N ASP A 168 1.55 18.40 23.39
CA ASP A 168 1.85 17.87 24.71
C ASP A 168 1.91 16.35 24.70
N VAL A 169 2.97 15.79 25.28
CA VAL A 169 3.24 14.34 25.28
C VAL A 169 2.09 13.56 25.93
N GLU A 170 1.66 13.99 27.13
CA GLU A 170 0.62 13.27 27.88
C GLU A 170 -0.72 13.30 27.13
N THR A 171 -1.07 14.43 26.56
CA THR A 171 -2.29 14.61 25.79
C THR A 171 -2.29 13.73 24.52
N VAL A 172 -1.20 13.68 23.79
CA VAL A 172 -1.08 12.80 22.60
C VAL A 172 -1.14 11.34 23.02
N LEU A 173 -0.44 10.94 24.06
CA LEU A 173 -0.42 9.56 24.56
C LEU A 173 -1.77 9.11 25.14
N ALA A 174 -2.64 10.04 25.53
CA ALA A 174 -4.01 9.76 25.94
C ALA A 174 -4.96 9.46 24.74
N ILE A 175 -4.57 9.78 23.51
CA ILE A 175 -5.36 9.49 22.30
C ILE A 175 -5.52 7.98 22.13
N ARG A 176 -6.73 7.59 21.72
CA ARG A 176 -7.06 6.18 21.47
C ARG A 176 -6.05 5.55 20.47
N GLY A 177 -5.44 4.47 20.87
CA GLY A 177 -4.41 3.76 20.11
C GLY A 177 -3.06 3.74 20.84
N PHE A 178 -2.59 4.88 21.37
CA PHE A 178 -1.31 4.94 22.08
C PHE A 178 -1.34 4.26 23.45
N HIS A 179 -2.46 4.37 24.19
CA HIS A 179 -2.60 3.80 25.54
C HIS A 179 -3.16 2.38 25.59
N ARG A 180 -3.35 1.72 24.43
CA ARG A 180 -3.94 0.37 24.32
C ARG A 180 -3.07 -0.58 23.49
N GLY A 181 -3.35 -1.86 23.65
CA GLY A 181 -2.71 -2.90 22.85
C GLY A 181 -1.18 -2.91 22.95
N ARG A 182 -0.53 -3.19 21.83
CA ARG A 182 0.94 -3.25 21.73
C ARG A 182 1.58 -1.87 21.89
N ALA A 183 0.98 -0.83 21.37
CA ALA A 183 1.52 0.54 21.40
C ALA A 183 1.77 1.03 22.85
N LYS A 184 0.93 0.63 23.83
CA LYS A 184 1.10 1.00 25.23
C LYS A 184 2.48 0.63 25.79
N LYS A 185 3.07 -0.48 25.34
CA LYS A 185 4.38 -0.96 25.82
C LYS A 185 5.54 -0.03 25.41
N TYR A 186 5.36 0.73 24.36
CA TYR A 186 6.38 1.57 23.73
C TYR A 186 6.13 3.06 23.95
N ARG A 187 5.53 3.39 25.12
CA ARG A 187 5.21 4.78 25.49
C ARG A 187 6.41 5.72 25.35
N GLN A 188 7.60 5.24 25.69
CA GLN A 188 8.83 6.03 25.61
C GLN A 188 9.16 6.40 24.16
N THR A 189 9.08 5.45 23.24
CA THR A 189 9.30 5.68 21.79
C THR A 189 8.38 6.76 21.24
N TRP A 190 7.09 6.71 21.63
CA TRP A 190 6.13 7.74 21.21
C TRP A 190 6.45 9.10 21.83
N ALA A 191 6.82 9.14 23.10
CA ALA A 191 7.19 10.37 23.78
C ALA A 191 8.43 11.02 23.15
N GLU A 192 9.41 10.24 22.75
CA GLU A 192 10.62 10.70 22.05
C GLU A 192 10.26 11.30 20.68
N ALA A 193 9.42 10.62 19.89
CA ALA A 193 8.95 11.13 18.61
C ALA A 193 8.18 12.46 18.75
N ILE A 194 7.31 12.56 19.77
CA ILE A 194 6.58 13.80 20.07
C ILE A 194 7.53 14.94 20.46
N ASN A 195 8.50 14.66 21.33
CA ASN A 195 9.49 15.62 21.75
C ASN A 195 10.40 16.04 20.59
N HIS A 196 10.76 15.13 19.69
CA HIS A 196 11.47 15.46 18.47
C HIS A 196 10.66 16.44 17.61
N ALA A 197 9.38 16.12 17.32
CA ALA A 197 8.51 17.01 16.55
C ALA A 197 8.43 18.43 17.14
N ARG A 198 8.42 18.54 18.48
CA ARG A 198 8.43 19.85 19.18
C ARG A 198 9.76 20.61 19.04
N SER A 199 10.87 19.91 18.93
CA SER A 199 12.22 20.49 18.84
C SER A 199 12.56 21.00 17.44
N VAL A 200 11.86 20.51 16.40
CA VAL A 200 12.09 20.92 15.02
C VAL A 200 11.66 22.37 14.80
N SER A 201 12.53 23.16 14.19
CA SER A 201 12.21 24.56 13.84
C SER A 201 11.03 24.62 12.86
N PRO A 202 10.06 25.53 13.04
CA PRO A 202 8.92 25.72 12.14
C PRO A 202 9.30 25.94 10.66
N THR A 203 10.50 26.47 10.41
CA THR A 203 11.03 26.64 9.04
C THR A 203 11.29 25.31 8.33
N LYS A 204 11.61 24.26 9.10
CA LYS A 204 11.91 22.91 8.59
C LYS A 204 10.69 22.00 8.50
N TYR A 205 9.53 22.44 8.97
CA TYR A 205 8.31 21.64 8.87
C TYR A 205 7.95 21.30 7.42
N PRO A 206 7.47 20.09 7.16
CA PRO A 206 7.08 19.69 5.82
C PRO A 206 6.00 20.63 5.25
N PRO A 207 6.00 20.91 3.94
CA PRO A 207 4.97 21.72 3.30
C PRO A 207 3.62 20.99 3.36
N LEU A 208 2.52 21.74 3.40
CA LEU A 208 1.17 21.18 3.35
C LEU A 208 0.93 20.35 2.08
N ARG A 209 1.47 20.84 0.96
CA ARG A 209 1.44 20.14 -0.32
C ARG A 209 2.83 20.06 -0.88
N GLU A 210 3.24 18.92 -1.38
CA GLU A 210 4.45 18.83 -2.17
C GLU A 210 4.21 19.43 -3.55
N PRO A 211 5.21 20.06 -4.16
CA PRO A 211 5.14 20.45 -5.56
C PRO A 211 4.85 19.21 -6.40
N SER A 212 3.86 19.29 -7.26
CA SER A 212 3.59 18.23 -8.22
C SER A 212 4.77 18.15 -9.20
N SER A 213 5.48 17.04 -9.19
CA SER A 213 6.61 16.77 -10.09
C SER A 213 6.21 15.99 -11.33
N GLY A 214 4.93 15.75 -11.55
CA GLY A 214 4.41 14.90 -12.62
C GLY A 214 3.38 15.59 -13.52
N ILE A 215 3.01 14.91 -14.59
CA ILE A 215 1.89 15.29 -15.44
C ILE A 215 0.63 15.33 -14.58
N PRO A 216 -0.15 16.41 -14.60
CA PRO A 216 -1.39 16.51 -13.85
C PRO A 216 -2.34 15.35 -14.18
N HIS A 217 -3.14 14.93 -13.19
CA HIS A 217 -4.11 13.85 -13.41
C HIS A 217 -5.10 14.23 -14.53
N PRO A 218 -5.47 13.31 -15.46
CA PRO A 218 -6.33 13.60 -16.62
C PRO A 218 -7.61 14.37 -16.29
N ARG A 219 -8.24 14.11 -15.14
CA ARG A 219 -9.44 14.86 -14.66
C ARG A 219 -9.23 16.36 -14.49
N SER A 220 -7.99 16.83 -14.39
CA SER A 220 -7.69 18.27 -14.31
C SER A 220 -7.35 18.89 -15.67
N TRP A 221 -7.21 18.09 -16.71
CA TRP A 221 -6.76 18.55 -18.01
C TRP A 221 -7.80 19.43 -18.72
N GLU A 222 -9.09 19.12 -18.63
CA GLU A 222 -10.15 19.95 -19.22
C GLU A 222 -10.00 21.43 -18.85
N ARG A 223 -9.60 21.72 -17.62
CA ARG A 223 -9.45 23.08 -17.10
C ARG A 223 -8.10 23.71 -17.42
N HIS A 224 -7.01 22.94 -17.37
CA HIS A 224 -5.65 23.45 -17.39
C HIS A 224 -4.86 23.05 -18.66
N HIS A 225 -5.29 22.02 -19.35
CA HIS A 225 -4.66 21.41 -20.53
C HIS A 225 -5.71 20.90 -21.51
N PRO A 226 -6.56 21.79 -22.09
CA PRO A 226 -7.71 21.37 -22.89
C PRO A 226 -7.32 20.62 -24.17
N GLU A 227 -6.16 20.94 -24.77
CA GLU A 227 -5.69 20.25 -25.98
C GLU A 227 -5.27 18.80 -25.67
N GLU A 228 -4.63 18.57 -24.52
CA GLU A 228 -4.25 17.25 -24.05
C GLU A 228 -5.48 16.43 -23.64
N ALA A 229 -6.50 17.08 -23.02
CA ALA A 229 -7.76 16.44 -22.71
C ALA A 229 -8.47 15.93 -23.96
N ALA A 230 -8.56 16.75 -24.99
CA ALA A 230 -9.17 16.38 -26.28
C ALA A 230 -8.44 15.21 -26.97
N ARG A 231 -7.10 15.15 -26.88
CA ARG A 231 -6.32 14.02 -27.38
C ARG A 231 -6.57 12.73 -26.60
N TRP A 232 -6.75 12.84 -25.30
CA TRP A 232 -7.04 11.69 -24.43
C TRP A 232 -8.41 11.07 -24.70
N GLU A 233 -9.42 11.91 -25.00
CA GLU A 233 -10.76 11.44 -25.36
C GLU A 233 -10.81 10.74 -26.73
N ALA A 234 -9.84 11.03 -27.60
CA ALA A 234 -9.74 10.44 -28.93
C ALA A 234 -9.07 9.06 -28.98
N VAL A 235 -8.53 8.56 -27.86
CA VAL A 235 -7.84 7.27 -27.69
C VAL A 235 -8.71 6.28 -26.93
#